data_8b55f8a151a4342fd4a3743928a8aeea
#
_entry.id   8b55f8a151a4342fd4a3743928a8aeea
#
_cell.length_a   1.000
_cell.length_b   1.000
_cell.length_c   1.000
_cell.angle_alpha   90.00
_cell.angle_beta   90.00
_cell.angle_gamma   90.00
#
_symmetry.space_group_name_H-M   'P 1'
#
loop_
_entity.id
_entity.type
_entity.pdbx_description
1 polymer ?
#
loop_
_entity_poly.entity_id
_entity_poly.type
_entity_poly.pdbx_seq_one_letter_code
_entity_poly.pdbx_strand_id
1 'polypeptide(L)'
;MSFKWYGKKVKKQNRKAGNKALWKYAEAVLTRANTKVPHDEGTLERSGIVSQAKLPNAQSIFNQAKNGDAPTAKFDFAKGEMRFYISYNTPYAINLHESPAGEFNFRDKGENKWLEKAAKEMSNKMESFIGKEMKKRL
;
A
#
# COMPACT_ATOMS: atom_id res chain seq x y z
N MET A 1 -4.04 5.75 5.48
CA MET A 1 -2.58 5.96 5.59
C MET A 1 -2.05 6.35 4.23
N SER A 2 -1.25 7.40 4.18
CA SER A 2 -0.65 7.85 2.93
C SER A 2 0.87 7.93 3.07
N PHE A 3 1.55 7.68 1.95
CA PHE A 3 2.99 7.81 1.84
C PHE A 3 3.28 8.97 0.89
N LYS A 4 4.07 9.96 1.36
CA LYS A 4 4.44 11.13 0.56
C LYS A 4 5.95 11.24 0.47
N TRP A 5 6.44 11.54 -0.71
CA TRP A 5 7.83 11.88 -0.94
C TRP A 5 7.94 13.29 -1.52
N TYR A 6 8.74 14.12 -0.85
CA TYR A 6 9.02 15.48 -1.31
C TYR A 6 10.40 15.53 -1.93
N GLY A 7 10.50 15.14 -3.18
CA GLY A 7 11.71 15.37 -3.94
C GLY A 7 11.70 16.81 -4.42
N LYS A 8 12.45 17.67 -3.76
CA LYS A 8 12.60 19.05 -4.25
C LYS A 8 13.15 19.00 -5.67
N LYS A 9 12.41 19.53 -6.64
CA LYS A 9 12.82 19.73 -8.01
C LYS A 9 13.16 18.45 -8.78
N VAL A 10 12.25 17.49 -8.78
CA VAL A 10 12.36 16.37 -9.72
C VAL A 10 12.09 16.95 -11.10
N LYS A 11 13.12 17.01 -11.93
CA LYS A 11 12.98 17.42 -13.33
C LYS A 11 12.01 16.47 -14.03
N LYS A 12 11.30 16.94 -15.08
CA LYS A 12 10.34 16.12 -15.84
C LYS A 12 10.89 14.72 -16.18
N GLN A 13 12.16 14.65 -16.53
CA GLN A 13 12.82 13.38 -16.88
C GLN A 13 12.94 12.43 -15.70
N ASN A 14 13.01 12.95 -14.48
CA ASN A 14 13.16 12.15 -13.26
C ASN A 14 11.82 11.85 -12.57
N ARG A 15 10.74 12.52 -12.98
CA ARG A 15 9.41 12.28 -12.40
C ARG A 15 8.96 10.84 -12.62
N LYS A 16 9.13 10.33 -13.83
CA LYS A 16 8.77 8.95 -14.15
C LYS A 16 9.56 7.97 -13.30
N ALA A 17 10.87 8.18 -13.18
CA ALA A 17 11.72 7.32 -12.35
C ALA A 17 11.33 7.42 -10.87
N GLY A 18 11.10 8.62 -10.36
CA GLY A 18 10.68 8.83 -8.98
C GLY A 18 9.33 8.20 -8.68
N ASN A 19 8.35 8.37 -9.57
CA ASN A 19 7.04 7.76 -9.40
C ASN A 19 7.11 6.24 -9.40
N LYS A 20 7.88 5.65 -10.31
CA LYS A 20 8.06 4.19 -10.34
C LYS A 20 8.75 3.68 -9.07
N ALA A 21 9.74 4.42 -8.56
CA ALA A 21 10.42 4.04 -7.33
C ALA A 21 9.47 4.08 -6.13
N LEU A 22 8.67 5.14 -6.00
CA LEU A 22 7.67 5.26 -4.94
C LEU A 22 6.61 4.16 -5.05
N TRP A 23 6.13 3.90 -6.26
CA TRP A 23 5.16 2.83 -6.49
C TRP A 23 5.72 1.48 -6.04
N LYS A 24 6.94 1.15 -6.44
CA LYS A 24 7.57 -0.10 -6.03
C LYS A 24 7.76 -0.20 -4.53
N TYR A 25 8.13 0.90 -3.88
CA TYR A 25 8.24 0.93 -2.43
C TYR A 25 6.88 0.69 -1.77
N ALA A 26 5.84 1.37 -2.24
CA ALA A 26 4.48 1.19 -1.72
C ALA A 26 3.99 -0.25 -1.90
N GLU A 27 4.25 -0.84 -3.06
CA GLU A 27 3.90 -2.26 -3.31
C GLU A 27 4.67 -3.20 -2.39
N ALA A 28 5.93 -2.88 -2.08
CA ALA A 28 6.72 -3.68 -1.15
C ALA A 28 6.15 -3.61 0.28
N VAL A 29 5.73 -2.41 0.70
CA VAL A 29 5.06 -2.23 2.00
C VAL A 29 3.75 -3.01 2.04
N LEU A 30 2.94 -2.93 0.98
CA LEU A 30 1.69 -3.68 0.88
C LEU A 30 1.93 -5.19 0.95
N THR A 31 2.92 -5.68 0.22
CA THR A 31 3.29 -7.09 0.24
C THR A 31 3.67 -7.53 1.66
N ARG A 32 4.45 -6.71 2.37
CA ARG A 32 4.81 -6.99 3.75
C ARG A 32 3.59 -6.95 4.67
N ALA A 33 2.71 -5.96 4.50
CA ALA A 33 1.48 -5.85 5.27
C ALA A 33 0.58 -7.07 5.07
N ASN A 34 0.51 -7.58 3.84
CA ASN A 34 -0.33 -8.74 3.53
C ASN A 34 0.13 -10.01 4.24
N THR A 35 1.37 -10.09 4.69
CA THR A 35 1.81 -11.21 5.54
C THR A 35 1.21 -11.16 6.94
N LYS A 36 0.69 -10.01 7.35
CA LYS A 36 0.19 -9.74 8.70
C LYS A 36 -1.33 -9.55 8.75
N VAL A 37 -1.97 -9.43 7.60
CA VAL A 37 -3.43 -9.21 7.50
C VAL A 37 -4.17 -10.42 8.04
N PRO A 38 -5.20 -10.23 8.88
CA PRO A 38 -6.08 -11.33 9.27
C PRO A 38 -6.69 -12.00 8.05
N HIS A 39 -6.62 -13.32 8.01
CA HIS A 39 -7.13 -14.08 6.87
C HIS A 39 -8.28 -14.98 7.30
N ASP A 40 -9.49 -14.68 6.83
CA ASP A 40 -10.63 -15.58 6.97
C ASP A 40 -11.00 -16.09 5.57
N GLU A 41 -11.56 -15.23 4.73
CA GLU A 41 -11.89 -15.60 3.35
C GLU A 41 -10.98 -14.93 2.31
N GLY A 42 -9.99 -14.18 2.79
CA GLY A 42 -9.06 -13.46 1.91
C GLY A 42 -9.59 -12.13 1.36
N THR A 43 -10.82 -11.75 1.66
CA THR A 43 -11.41 -10.51 1.17
C THR A 43 -10.65 -9.29 1.66
N LEU A 44 -10.31 -9.25 2.95
CA LEU A 44 -9.56 -8.14 3.53
C LEU A 44 -8.21 -7.98 2.83
N GLU A 45 -7.47 -9.06 2.69
CA GLU A 45 -6.18 -9.05 2.01
C GLU A 45 -6.29 -8.56 0.57
N ARG A 46 -7.26 -9.08 -0.19
CA ARG A 46 -7.48 -8.68 -1.58
C ARG A 46 -7.92 -7.22 -1.71
N SER A 47 -8.49 -6.64 -0.65
CA SER A 47 -8.91 -5.24 -0.66
C SER A 47 -7.74 -4.26 -0.49
N GLY A 48 -6.56 -4.76 -0.16
CA GLY A 48 -5.35 -3.94 -0.04
C GLY A 48 -4.86 -3.52 -1.42
N ILE A 49 -4.66 -2.22 -1.60
CA ILE A 49 -4.28 -1.68 -2.90
C ILE A 49 -3.41 -0.44 -2.73
N VAL A 50 -2.52 -0.25 -3.70
CA VAL A 50 -1.76 1.00 -3.86
C VAL A 50 -2.48 1.85 -4.90
N SER A 51 -2.64 3.13 -4.63
CA SER A 51 -3.21 4.08 -5.59
C SER A 51 -2.37 5.34 -5.66
N GLN A 52 -2.51 6.09 -6.76
CA GLN A 52 -1.73 7.31 -7.00
C GLN A 52 -2.64 8.53 -6.92
N ALA A 53 -2.15 9.57 -6.28
CA ALA A 53 -2.76 10.90 -6.19
C ALA A 53 -4.00 10.98 -5.29
N LYS A 54 -4.83 9.96 -5.26
CA LYS A 54 -6.05 9.92 -4.46
C LYS A 54 -6.36 8.50 -4.01
N LEU A 55 -7.18 8.39 -2.96
CA LEU A 55 -7.68 7.09 -2.52
C LEU A 55 -8.66 6.52 -3.55
N PRO A 56 -8.73 5.20 -3.70
CA PRO A 56 -9.68 4.58 -4.61
C PRO A 56 -11.12 4.66 -4.08
N ASN A 57 -12.08 4.31 -4.93
CA ASN A 57 -13.45 4.13 -4.47
C ASN A 57 -13.52 2.84 -3.65
N ALA A 58 -13.67 2.99 -2.33
CA ALA A 58 -13.59 1.86 -1.41
C ALA A 58 -14.67 0.80 -1.69
N GLN A 59 -15.88 1.21 -2.02
CA GLN A 59 -16.97 0.27 -2.29
C GLN A 59 -16.69 -0.57 -3.53
N SER A 60 -16.14 0.05 -4.58
CA SER A 60 -15.77 -0.66 -5.80
C SER A 60 -14.70 -1.70 -5.54
N ILE A 61 -13.66 -1.33 -4.78
CA ILE A 61 -12.58 -2.24 -4.41
C ILE A 61 -13.11 -3.40 -3.57
N PHE A 62 -13.98 -3.10 -2.60
CA PHE A 62 -14.58 -4.12 -1.75
C PHE A 62 -15.40 -5.13 -2.56
N ASN A 63 -16.20 -4.63 -3.51
CA ASN A 63 -17.01 -5.51 -4.35
C ASN A 63 -16.15 -6.48 -5.16
N GLN A 64 -15.07 -5.99 -5.74
CA GLN A 64 -14.13 -6.85 -6.48
C GLN A 64 -13.47 -7.87 -5.56
N ALA A 65 -12.96 -7.42 -4.43
CA ALA A 65 -12.29 -8.30 -3.46
C ALA A 65 -13.23 -9.38 -2.92
N LYS A 66 -14.48 -9.02 -2.68
CA LYS A 66 -15.51 -9.93 -2.20
C LYS A 66 -15.81 -11.04 -3.20
N ASN A 67 -15.72 -10.72 -4.49
CA ASN A 67 -15.93 -11.68 -5.57
C ASN A 67 -14.68 -12.53 -5.88
N GLY A 68 -13.61 -12.33 -5.13
CA GLY A 68 -12.37 -13.09 -5.32
C GLY A 68 -11.37 -12.47 -6.28
N ASP A 69 -11.67 -11.28 -6.80
CA ASP A 69 -10.79 -10.59 -7.73
C ASP A 69 -9.72 -9.80 -6.97
N ALA A 70 -8.56 -9.64 -7.61
CA ALA A 70 -7.50 -8.77 -7.11
C ALA A 70 -7.64 -7.41 -7.79
N PRO A 71 -8.18 -6.39 -7.08
CA PRO A 71 -8.37 -5.08 -7.70
C PRO A 71 -7.04 -4.45 -8.09
N THR A 72 -7.06 -3.66 -9.17
CA THR A 72 -5.89 -2.93 -9.63
C THR A 72 -6.23 -1.46 -9.82
N ALA A 73 -5.20 -0.62 -9.66
CA ALA A 73 -5.32 0.81 -9.92
C ALA A 73 -4.52 1.19 -11.15
N LYS A 74 -4.85 2.32 -11.73
CA LYS A 74 -4.12 2.89 -12.87
C LYS A 74 -3.13 3.92 -12.36
N PHE A 75 -1.98 3.99 -13.02
CA PHE A 75 -0.90 4.88 -12.63
C PHE A 75 -0.46 5.73 -13.81
N ASP A 76 -0.11 6.98 -13.54
CA ASP A 76 0.53 7.86 -14.50
C ASP A 76 1.89 8.26 -13.93
N PHE A 77 2.91 7.50 -14.25
CA PHE A 77 4.24 7.74 -13.70
C PHE A 77 4.91 8.97 -14.32
N ALA A 78 4.58 9.29 -15.56
CA ALA A 78 5.22 10.40 -16.27
C ALA A 78 4.70 11.76 -15.82
N LYS A 79 3.39 11.89 -15.59
CA LYS A 79 2.73 13.17 -15.30
C LYS A 79 1.98 13.19 -13.98
N GLY A 80 1.72 12.03 -13.36
CA GLY A 80 0.94 11.95 -12.13
C GLY A 80 1.68 12.53 -10.93
N GLU A 81 0.92 12.86 -9.88
CA GLU A 81 1.49 13.33 -8.62
C GLU A 81 2.42 12.28 -8.00
N MET A 82 3.47 12.77 -7.35
CA MET A 82 4.38 11.91 -6.59
C MET A 82 3.82 11.65 -5.20
N ARG A 83 2.61 11.09 -5.15
CA ARG A 83 1.90 10.76 -3.92
C ARG A 83 1.21 9.42 -4.12
N PHE A 84 1.48 8.48 -3.24
CA PHE A 84 0.88 7.16 -3.28
C PHE A 84 0.19 6.86 -1.97
N TYR A 85 -0.90 6.11 -2.06
CA TYR A 85 -1.67 5.67 -0.91
C TYR A 85 -1.71 4.16 -0.88
N ILE A 86 -1.63 3.60 0.32
CA ILE A 86 -1.91 2.19 0.55
C ILE A 86 -3.19 2.15 1.38
N SER A 87 -4.18 1.41 0.92
CA SER A 87 -5.46 1.32 1.62
C SER A 87 -6.02 -0.09 1.60
N TYR A 88 -6.74 -0.43 2.66
CA TYR A 88 -7.55 -1.64 2.75
C TYR A 88 -9.02 -1.19 2.75
N ASN A 89 -9.84 -1.79 1.90
CA ASN A 89 -11.11 -1.21 1.49
C ASN A 89 -12.31 -2.09 1.84
N THR A 90 -12.29 -2.71 3.02
CA THR A 90 -13.47 -3.37 3.56
C THR A 90 -14.10 -2.49 4.64
N PRO A 91 -15.42 -2.61 4.87
CA PRO A 91 -16.08 -1.82 5.93
C PRO A 91 -15.53 -2.11 7.33
N TYR A 92 -14.95 -3.28 7.56
CA TYR A 92 -14.46 -3.72 8.86
C TYR A 92 -12.94 -3.55 9.04
N ALA A 93 -12.23 -3.08 8.02
CA ALA A 93 -10.77 -2.98 8.06
C ALA A 93 -10.27 -2.10 9.22
N ILE A 94 -10.86 -0.94 9.40
CA ILE A 94 -10.45 0.01 10.45
C ILE A 94 -10.60 -0.62 11.83
N ASN A 95 -11.74 -1.26 12.09
CA ASN A 95 -12.00 -1.86 13.39
C ASN A 95 -10.99 -2.95 13.73
N LEU A 96 -10.68 -3.82 12.78
CA LEU A 96 -9.69 -4.87 12.99
C LEU A 96 -8.29 -4.31 13.11
N HIS A 97 -7.92 -3.36 12.26
CA HIS A 97 -6.58 -2.76 12.26
C HIS A 97 -6.27 -2.05 13.58
N GLU A 98 -7.24 -1.30 14.10
CA GLU A 98 -7.07 -0.52 15.32
C GLU A 98 -7.42 -1.28 16.60
N SER A 99 -7.82 -2.55 16.50
CA SER A 99 -8.18 -3.34 17.66
C SER A 99 -6.98 -3.52 18.62
N PRO A 100 -7.22 -3.53 19.93
CA PRO A 100 -6.18 -3.89 20.89
C PRO A 100 -5.69 -5.32 20.67
N ALA A 101 -4.41 -5.56 20.96
CA ALA A 101 -3.83 -6.89 20.82
C ALA A 101 -4.62 -7.89 21.68
N GLY A 102 -5.03 -9.00 21.06
CA GLY A 102 -5.76 -10.06 21.75
C GLY A 102 -7.28 -9.87 21.82
N GLU A 103 -7.82 -8.74 21.35
CA GLU A 103 -9.26 -8.52 21.35
C GLU A 103 -9.98 -9.43 20.36
N PHE A 104 -9.38 -9.66 19.19
CA PHE A 104 -9.93 -10.54 18.18
C PHE A 104 -9.06 -11.79 18.05
N ASN A 105 -9.72 -12.93 17.87
CA ASN A 105 -9.06 -14.20 17.66
C ASN A 105 -8.98 -14.47 16.17
N PHE A 106 -7.80 -14.22 15.59
CA PHE A 106 -7.58 -14.40 14.16
C PHE A 106 -7.26 -15.88 13.86
N ARG A 107 -7.98 -16.46 12.88
CA ARG A 107 -7.92 -17.90 12.60
C ARG A 107 -6.55 -18.41 12.14
N ASP A 108 -6.10 -17.94 11.00
CA ASP A 108 -4.92 -18.52 10.34
C ASP A 108 -3.67 -17.69 10.60
N LYS A 109 -3.78 -16.43 10.33
CA LYS A 109 -2.74 -15.44 10.58
C LYS A 109 -3.42 -14.12 10.86
N GLY A 110 -2.69 -13.21 11.40
CA GLY A 110 -3.19 -11.86 11.52
C GLY A 110 -2.73 -11.19 12.78
N GLU A 111 -2.50 -9.91 12.64
CA GLU A 111 -2.12 -9.02 13.71
C GLU A 111 -2.94 -7.76 13.60
N ASN A 112 -3.16 -7.09 14.74
CA ASN A 112 -3.67 -5.73 14.67
C ASN A 112 -2.60 -4.82 14.08
N LYS A 113 -3.01 -3.66 13.58
CA LYS A 113 -2.10 -2.63 13.04
C LYS A 113 -1.11 -3.17 11.99
N TRP A 114 -1.58 -4.09 11.15
CA TRP A 114 -0.73 -4.76 10.16
C TRP A 114 -0.08 -3.79 9.19
N LEU A 115 -0.80 -2.76 8.72
CA LEU A 115 -0.24 -1.77 7.79
C LEU A 115 0.78 -0.87 8.50
N GLU A 116 0.46 -0.39 9.70
CA GLU A 116 1.38 0.42 10.49
C GLU A 116 2.66 -0.34 10.81
N LYS A 117 2.55 -1.60 11.20
CA LYS A 117 3.71 -2.45 11.50
C LYS A 117 4.58 -2.64 10.26
N ALA A 118 3.96 -2.92 9.11
CA ALA A 118 4.69 -3.09 7.85
C ALA A 118 5.40 -1.79 7.45
N ALA A 119 4.73 -0.65 7.57
CA ALA A 119 5.32 0.64 7.24
C ALA A 119 6.52 0.94 8.13
N LYS A 120 6.44 0.64 9.42
CA LYS A 120 7.56 0.81 10.36
C LYS A 120 8.72 -0.10 10.02
N GLU A 121 8.47 -1.36 9.72
CA GLU A 121 9.52 -2.31 9.34
C GLU A 121 10.26 -1.88 8.08
N MET A 122 9.54 -1.31 7.12
CA MET A 122 10.12 -0.89 5.85
C MET A 122 10.74 0.51 5.89
N SER A 123 10.40 1.33 6.88
CA SER A 123 10.83 2.74 6.92
C SER A 123 12.35 2.92 6.93
N ASN A 124 13.07 2.04 7.62
CA ASN A 124 14.53 2.10 7.69
C ASN A 124 15.21 1.77 6.35
N LYS A 125 14.46 1.18 5.43
CA LYS A 125 14.96 0.77 4.12
C LYS A 125 14.51 1.69 3.00
N MET A 126 13.71 2.70 3.32
CA MET A 126 13.06 3.54 2.32
C MET A 126 14.05 4.24 1.38
N GLU A 127 15.02 4.96 1.93
CA GLU A 127 16.01 5.68 1.13
C GLU A 127 16.82 4.74 0.25
N SER A 128 17.29 3.65 0.84
CA SER A 128 18.07 2.64 0.11
C SER A 128 17.26 2.01 -1.00
N PHE A 129 16.01 1.64 -0.72
CA PHE A 129 15.12 1.00 -1.68
C PHE A 129 14.80 1.94 -2.85
N ILE A 130 14.38 3.15 -2.54
CA ILE A 130 14.04 4.15 -3.55
C ILE A 130 15.28 4.54 -4.36
N GLY A 131 16.42 4.74 -3.68
CA GLY A 131 17.67 5.06 -4.35
C GLY A 131 18.10 4.01 -5.36
N LYS A 132 18.02 2.73 -4.99
CA LYS A 132 18.33 1.63 -5.90
C LYS A 132 17.40 1.60 -7.11
N GLU A 133 16.11 1.76 -6.89
CA GLU A 133 15.12 1.74 -7.97
C GLU A 133 15.31 2.93 -8.92
N MET A 134 15.64 4.10 -8.38
CA MET A 134 15.90 5.27 -9.22
C MET A 134 17.15 5.08 -10.08
N LYS A 135 18.22 4.53 -9.52
CA LYS A 135 19.45 4.25 -10.29
C LYS A 135 19.19 3.31 -11.47
N LYS A 136 18.33 2.31 -11.28
CA LYS A 136 17.99 1.37 -12.36
C LYS A 136 17.23 2.05 -13.51
N ARG A 137 16.53 3.15 -13.22
CA ARG A 137 15.62 3.81 -14.16
C ARG A 137 16.16 5.09 -14.75
N LEU A 138 17.24 5.58 -14.22
CA LEU A 138 17.99 6.71 -14.75
C LEU A 138 19.11 6.21 -15.66
#